data_7c8dd510830964103b1fe16945c25b99
#
_entry.id   7c8dd510830964103b1fe16945c25b99
#
_cell.length_a   1.000
_cell.length_b   1.000
_cell.length_c   1.000
_cell.angle_alpha   90.00
_cell.angle_beta   90.00
_cell.angle_gamma   90.00
#
_symmetry.space_group_name_H-M   'P 1'
#
loop_
_entity.id
_entity.type
_entity.pdbx_description
1 polymer ?
#
loop_
_entity_poly.entity_id
_entity_poly.type
_entity_poly.pdbx_seq_one_letter_code
_entity_poly.pdbx_strand_id
1 'polypeptide(L)'
;MRLFRDFRACRLAARLFLLALMAGLAACQGDNKDANAEEAANNAVPVEVAPVARRSISASYEGTATLEPESEAQVAAKVNGVLLKLMVEEGDRVTQGQVLAKLDDEIPRLNLAKAEAVLRKLENDFRRSQEMFERKLLSVEQNDKIRYDLETQRATYDLAKLELSYTEIVAPISGVISRRLVKVGNYIQLN
;
A
#
# COMPACT_ATOMS: atom_id res chain seq x y z
N MET A 1 97.91 52.50 74.20
CA MET A 1 96.68 51.73 74.57
C MET A 1 95.45 52.32 73.82
N ARG A 2 95.48 52.52 72.47
CA ARG A 2 94.34 53.03 71.66
C ARG A 2 94.11 52.33 70.36
N LEU A 3 94.83 51.25 70.02
CA LEU A 3 94.67 50.54 68.73
C LEU A 3 93.76 49.33 68.75
N PHE A 4 93.20 48.93 69.87
CA PHE A 4 92.33 47.77 69.96
C PHE A 4 90.78 48.09 69.93
N ARG A 5 90.39 49.34 69.94
CA ARG A 5 89.00 49.74 70.03
C ARG A 5 88.38 49.91 68.63
N ASP A 6 89.21 50.25 67.68
CA ASP A 6 88.70 50.53 66.27
C ASP A 6 88.41 49.24 65.48
N PHE A 7 89.04 48.13 65.84
CA PHE A 7 88.91 46.87 65.17
C PHE A 7 87.52 46.18 65.47
N ARG A 8 86.97 46.49 66.63
CA ARG A 8 85.63 45.99 67.01
C ARG A 8 84.48 46.81 66.33
N ALA A 9 84.68 48.12 66.18
CA ALA A 9 83.68 48.98 65.50
C ALA A 9 83.60 48.65 64.02
N CYS A 10 84.77 48.43 63.36
CA CYS A 10 84.79 48.08 61.96
C CYS A 10 84.10 46.70 61.64
N ARG A 11 84.27 45.73 62.55
CA ARG A 11 83.57 44.41 62.41
C ARG A 11 82.04 44.50 62.66
N LEU A 12 81.65 45.41 63.55
CA LEU A 12 80.22 45.63 63.79
C LEU A 12 79.53 46.36 62.59
N ALA A 13 80.25 47.38 62.04
CA ALA A 13 79.76 48.06 60.85
C ALA A 13 79.68 47.14 59.62
N ALA A 14 80.70 46.30 59.43
CA ALA A 14 80.69 45.31 58.34
C ALA A 14 79.60 44.26 58.48
N ARG A 15 79.27 43.87 59.71
CA ARG A 15 78.14 42.92 59.96
C ARG A 15 76.77 43.53 59.79
N LEU A 16 76.63 44.81 60.17
CA LEU A 16 75.38 45.58 59.94
C LEU A 16 75.13 45.88 58.43
N PHE A 17 76.24 46.14 57.72
CA PHE A 17 76.17 46.33 56.27
C PHE A 17 75.84 45.04 55.54
N LEU A 18 76.36 43.90 55.98
CA LEU A 18 76.04 42.59 55.40
C LEU A 18 74.60 42.18 55.71
N LEU A 19 74.12 42.50 56.91
CA LEU A 19 72.74 42.26 57.31
C LEU A 19 71.71 43.12 56.52
N ALA A 20 72.11 44.42 56.28
CA ALA A 20 71.32 45.33 55.47
C ALA A 20 71.30 44.90 53.99
N LEU A 21 72.40 44.36 53.47
CA LEU A 21 72.46 43.84 52.09
C LEU A 21 71.64 42.56 51.94
N MET A 22 71.56 41.72 52.94
CA MET A 22 70.73 40.52 52.96
C MET A 22 69.23 40.84 53.06
N ALA A 23 68.88 41.92 53.81
CA ALA A 23 67.49 42.36 53.90
C ALA A 23 66.97 42.98 52.58
N GLY A 24 67.85 43.62 51.77
CA GLY A 24 67.53 44.19 50.48
C GLY A 24 67.29 43.16 49.40
N LEU A 25 67.84 41.95 49.47
CA LEU A 25 67.60 40.88 48.51
C LEU A 25 66.29 40.10 48.74
N ALA A 26 65.76 40.18 49.96
CA ALA A 26 64.45 39.53 50.25
C ALA A 26 63.23 40.34 49.83
N ALA A 27 63.40 41.63 49.47
CA ALA A 27 62.32 42.51 49.08
C ALA A 27 62.02 42.49 47.58
N CYS A 28 62.77 41.79 46.74
CA CYS A 28 62.49 41.64 45.29
C CYS A 28 61.87 40.33 44.88
N GLN A 29 61.33 39.57 45.83
CA GLN A 29 60.58 38.35 45.55
C GLN A 29 59.07 38.61 45.79
N GLY A 30 58.62 39.79 45.39
CA GLY A 30 57.20 40.19 45.36
C GLY A 30 56.59 39.94 43.99
N ASP A 31 55.75 39.00 43.95
CA ASP A 31 54.53 38.95 43.17
C ASP A 31 54.62 39.20 41.65
N ASN A 32 55.26 38.28 40.95
CA ASN A 32 54.98 38.16 39.54
C ASN A 32 53.90 37.08 39.25
N LYS A 33 53.20 36.60 40.26
CA LYS A 33 52.11 35.60 40.02
C LYS A 33 50.80 36.26 39.67
N ASP A 34 50.50 37.46 40.13
CA ASP A 34 49.21 38.10 39.93
C ASP A 34 49.12 38.89 38.61
N ALA A 35 50.26 39.45 38.13
CA ALA A 35 50.28 40.13 36.85
C ALA A 35 50.05 39.20 35.64
N ASN A 36 50.58 37.96 35.70
CA ASN A 36 50.30 37.00 34.63
C ASN A 36 48.92 36.37 34.71
N ALA A 37 48.31 36.36 35.90
CA ALA A 37 46.92 35.85 36.05
C ALA A 37 45.90 36.89 35.56
N GLU A 38 46.16 38.20 35.80
CA GLU A 38 45.28 39.26 35.28
C GLU A 38 45.42 39.51 33.77
N GLU A 39 46.67 39.36 33.24
CA GLU A 39 46.85 39.44 31.78
C GLU A 39 46.33 38.22 31.04
N ALA A 40 46.37 37.04 31.65
CA ALA A 40 45.71 35.82 31.12
C ALA A 40 44.18 35.91 31.23
N ALA A 41 43.65 36.57 32.26
CA ALA A 41 42.23 36.79 32.40
C ALA A 41 41.67 37.84 31.41
N ASN A 42 42.51 38.86 31.08
CA ASN A 42 42.13 39.89 30.13
C ASN A 42 42.19 39.44 28.64
N ASN A 43 42.95 38.36 28.35
CA ASN A 43 43.00 37.75 27.02
C ASN A 43 42.03 36.59 26.83
N ALA A 44 41.23 36.30 27.83
CA ALA A 44 40.18 35.27 27.71
C ALA A 44 39.13 35.72 26.70
N VAL A 45 38.98 35.02 25.61
CA VAL A 45 37.91 35.21 24.66
C VAL A 45 36.58 34.78 25.31
N PRO A 46 35.66 35.71 25.47
CA PRO A 46 34.35 35.32 26.03
C PRO A 46 33.65 34.33 25.11
N VAL A 47 33.38 33.17 25.60
CA VAL A 47 32.60 32.14 24.90
C VAL A 47 31.28 31.96 25.63
N GLU A 48 30.21 31.98 24.86
CA GLU A 48 28.91 31.66 25.37
C GLU A 48 28.82 30.14 25.59
N VAL A 49 28.53 29.72 26.78
CA VAL A 49 28.37 28.29 27.14
C VAL A 49 26.91 28.04 27.51
N ALA A 50 26.35 27.03 26.91
CA ALA A 50 25.00 26.58 27.26
C ALA A 50 25.13 25.24 28.08
N PRO A 51 24.27 25.06 29.07
CA PRO A 51 24.26 23.81 29.82
C PRO A 51 23.87 22.64 28.90
N VAL A 52 24.61 21.55 29.02
CA VAL A 52 24.29 20.31 28.30
C VAL A 52 23.00 19.73 28.92
N ALA A 53 21.94 19.69 28.13
CA ALA A 53 20.69 19.09 28.52
C ALA A 53 20.48 17.78 27.78
N ARG A 54 20.15 16.71 28.49
CA ARG A 54 19.69 15.47 27.88
C ARG A 54 18.22 15.63 27.48
N ARG A 55 17.94 15.57 26.19
CA ARG A 55 16.60 15.60 25.65
C ARG A 55 16.37 14.33 24.84
N SER A 56 15.15 13.81 24.86
CA SER A 56 14.77 12.75 23.94
C SER A 56 14.70 13.35 22.53
N ILE A 57 15.37 12.71 21.60
CA ILE A 57 15.29 13.04 20.18
C ILE A 57 14.38 11.99 19.56
N SER A 58 13.24 12.44 19.00
CA SER A 58 12.39 11.60 18.16
C SER A 58 12.67 11.93 16.71
N ALA A 59 13.02 10.93 15.92
CA ALA A 59 13.07 11.03 14.48
C ALA A 59 11.75 10.48 13.91
N SER A 60 11.02 11.30 13.16
CA SER A 60 9.88 10.84 12.38
C SER A 60 10.31 10.70 10.92
N TYR A 61 9.97 9.55 10.34
CA TYR A 61 10.13 9.34 8.90
C TYR A 61 8.75 9.44 8.26
N GLU A 62 8.59 10.38 7.36
CA GLU A 62 7.39 10.52 6.55
C GLU A 62 7.68 9.89 5.19
N GLY A 63 6.78 9.02 4.76
CA GLY A 63 6.85 8.37 3.45
C GLY A 63 5.47 8.37 2.80
N THR A 64 5.44 8.49 1.49
CA THR A 64 4.24 8.26 0.69
C THR A 64 4.23 6.81 0.22
N ALA A 65 3.10 6.14 0.38
CA ALA A 65 2.87 4.80 -0.17
C ALA A 65 1.57 4.82 -0.98
N THR A 66 1.59 4.14 -2.11
CA THR A 66 0.39 3.88 -2.90
C THR A 66 -0.21 2.57 -2.39
N LEU A 67 -1.48 2.61 -2.00
CA LEU A 67 -2.22 1.40 -1.65
C LEU A 67 -2.78 0.80 -2.93
N GLU A 68 -2.39 -0.43 -3.19
CA GLU A 68 -2.94 -1.22 -4.29
C GLU A 68 -3.84 -2.32 -3.70
N PRO A 69 -5.01 -2.60 -4.32
CA PRO A 69 -5.87 -3.68 -3.87
C PRO A 69 -5.19 -5.03 -4.14
N GLU A 70 -5.36 -5.99 -3.24
CA GLU A 70 -4.88 -7.37 -3.42
C GLU A 70 -5.52 -8.06 -4.63
N SER A 71 -6.78 -7.71 -4.91
CA SER A 71 -7.53 -8.22 -6.06
C SER A 71 -8.36 -7.11 -6.68
N GLU A 72 -8.24 -6.95 -7.98
CA GLU A 72 -9.05 -6.05 -8.78
C GLU A 72 -9.63 -6.82 -9.96
N ALA A 73 -10.91 -6.60 -10.27
CA ALA A 73 -11.56 -7.21 -11.40
C ALA A 73 -12.35 -6.17 -12.21
N GLN A 74 -12.07 -6.11 -13.49
CA GLN A 74 -12.86 -5.32 -14.42
C GLN A 74 -14.05 -6.16 -14.91
N VAL A 75 -15.26 -5.70 -14.62
CA VAL A 75 -16.49 -6.36 -15.05
C VAL A 75 -16.82 -5.89 -16.47
N ALA A 76 -16.81 -6.83 -17.41
CA ALA A 76 -17.19 -6.61 -18.81
C ALA A 76 -18.43 -7.44 -19.16
N ALA A 77 -19.26 -6.91 -20.07
CA ALA A 77 -20.37 -7.68 -20.63
C ALA A 77 -19.85 -8.76 -21.60
N LYS A 78 -20.48 -9.93 -21.58
CA LYS A 78 -20.14 -11.06 -22.46
C LYS A 78 -21.05 -11.13 -23.71
N VAL A 79 -22.06 -10.28 -23.77
CA VAL A 79 -22.99 -10.13 -24.91
C VAL A 79 -23.25 -8.64 -25.14
N ASN A 80 -23.60 -8.29 -26.38
CA ASN A 80 -24.01 -6.95 -26.72
C ASN A 80 -25.46 -6.71 -26.31
N GLY A 81 -25.78 -5.49 -25.88
CA GLY A 81 -27.14 -5.14 -25.53
C GLY A 81 -27.28 -3.78 -24.89
N VAL A 82 -28.52 -3.31 -24.75
CA VAL A 82 -28.84 -2.08 -24.03
C VAL A 82 -28.90 -2.37 -22.54
N LEU A 83 -28.26 -1.52 -21.73
CA LEU A 83 -28.31 -1.62 -20.29
C LEU A 83 -29.67 -1.13 -19.77
N LEU A 84 -30.54 -2.05 -19.34
CA LEU A 84 -31.87 -1.73 -18.83
C LEU A 84 -31.86 -1.32 -17.36
N LYS A 85 -31.07 -2.02 -16.54
CA LYS A 85 -31.01 -1.77 -15.11
C LYS A 85 -29.57 -1.86 -14.61
N LEU A 86 -29.26 -0.98 -13.67
CA LEU A 86 -28.02 -1.00 -12.91
C LEU A 86 -28.40 -1.00 -11.43
N MET A 87 -27.93 -2.00 -10.69
CA MET A 87 -28.38 -2.31 -9.32
C MET A 87 -27.37 -1.90 -8.27
N VAL A 88 -26.26 -1.28 -8.68
CA VAL A 88 -25.14 -0.90 -7.79
C VAL A 88 -24.65 0.51 -8.11
N GLU A 89 -24.11 1.15 -7.08
CA GLU A 89 -23.45 2.45 -7.16
C GLU A 89 -21.98 2.38 -6.75
N GLU A 90 -21.23 3.44 -7.02
CA GLU A 90 -19.85 3.55 -6.57
C GLU A 90 -19.79 3.57 -5.03
N GLY A 91 -18.92 2.78 -4.45
CA GLY A 91 -18.81 2.59 -3.01
C GLY A 91 -19.64 1.42 -2.44
N ASP A 92 -20.54 0.81 -3.22
CA ASP A 92 -21.35 -0.32 -2.76
C ASP A 92 -20.50 -1.58 -2.55
N ARG A 93 -20.84 -2.33 -1.50
CA ARG A 93 -20.27 -3.66 -1.25
C ARG A 93 -21.07 -4.72 -1.97
N VAL A 94 -20.37 -5.57 -2.71
CA VAL A 94 -20.95 -6.66 -3.48
C VAL A 94 -20.30 -7.99 -3.10
N THR A 95 -21.07 -9.07 -3.25
CA THR A 95 -20.60 -10.44 -3.09
C THR A 95 -20.40 -11.09 -4.45
N GLN A 96 -19.48 -12.06 -4.53
CA GLN A 96 -19.28 -12.84 -5.74
C GLN A 96 -20.59 -13.48 -6.21
N GLY A 97 -20.89 -13.38 -7.51
CA GLY A 97 -22.13 -13.87 -8.09
C GLY A 97 -23.34 -12.92 -7.95
N GLN A 98 -23.23 -11.81 -7.24
CA GLN A 98 -24.30 -10.82 -7.14
C GLN A 98 -24.53 -10.14 -8.49
N VAL A 99 -25.80 -9.99 -8.88
CA VAL A 99 -26.18 -9.29 -10.11
C VAL A 99 -25.94 -7.79 -9.94
N LEU A 100 -25.11 -7.23 -10.80
CA LEU A 100 -24.75 -5.81 -10.82
C LEU A 100 -25.58 -5.02 -11.81
N ALA A 101 -25.87 -5.63 -12.96
CA ALA A 101 -26.59 -4.97 -14.03
C ALA A 101 -27.36 -5.99 -14.87
N LYS A 102 -28.40 -5.52 -15.56
CA LYS A 102 -29.19 -6.33 -16.47
C LYS A 102 -29.30 -5.64 -17.84
N LEU A 103 -28.90 -6.39 -18.88
CA LEU A 103 -29.08 -6.01 -20.27
C LEU A 103 -30.49 -6.37 -20.75
N ASP A 104 -30.85 -5.89 -21.93
CA ASP A 104 -32.05 -6.30 -22.62
C ASP A 104 -31.96 -7.80 -22.97
N ASP A 105 -32.89 -8.58 -22.43
CA ASP A 105 -32.95 -10.04 -22.54
C ASP A 105 -34.07 -10.54 -23.47
N GLU A 106 -34.79 -9.66 -24.16
CA GLU A 106 -35.97 -10.04 -24.96
C GLU A 106 -35.58 -11.03 -26.07
N ILE A 107 -34.58 -10.70 -26.89
CA ILE A 107 -34.14 -11.56 -28.00
C ILE A 107 -33.51 -12.87 -27.48
N PRO A 108 -32.55 -12.88 -26.53
CA PRO A 108 -32.04 -14.12 -25.97
C PRO A 108 -33.12 -15.02 -25.37
N ARG A 109 -34.06 -14.45 -24.66
CA ARG A 109 -35.19 -15.21 -24.08
C ARG A 109 -36.06 -15.88 -25.15
N LEU A 110 -36.37 -15.17 -26.25
CA LEU A 110 -37.13 -15.74 -27.39
C LEU A 110 -36.33 -16.85 -28.09
N ASN A 111 -35.01 -16.67 -28.26
CA ASN A 111 -34.13 -17.68 -28.83
C ASN A 111 -34.10 -18.94 -27.95
N LEU A 112 -34.01 -18.79 -26.65
CA LEU A 112 -34.06 -19.90 -25.69
C LEU A 112 -35.40 -20.63 -25.80
N ALA A 113 -36.50 -19.91 -25.78
CA ALA A 113 -37.84 -20.52 -25.91
C ALA A 113 -38.02 -21.30 -27.23
N LYS A 114 -37.48 -20.77 -28.35
CA LYS A 114 -37.45 -21.46 -29.65
C LYS A 114 -36.62 -22.74 -29.57
N ALA A 115 -35.40 -22.67 -29.04
CA ALA A 115 -34.51 -23.83 -28.91
C ALA A 115 -35.10 -24.92 -28.01
N GLU A 116 -35.74 -24.52 -26.91
CA GLU A 116 -36.46 -25.42 -25.99
C GLU A 116 -37.61 -26.13 -26.64
N ALA A 117 -38.44 -25.44 -27.46
CA ALA A 117 -39.55 -26.05 -28.17
C ALA A 117 -39.07 -27.13 -29.15
N VAL A 118 -37.98 -26.88 -29.89
CA VAL A 118 -37.38 -27.85 -30.80
C VAL A 118 -36.76 -29.04 -30.02
N LEU A 119 -36.09 -28.75 -28.91
CA LEU A 119 -35.52 -29.79 -28.03
C LEU A 119 -36.63 -30.73 -27.53
N ARG A 120 -37.72 -30.23 -26.99
CA ARG A 120 -38.88 -31.00 -26.54
C ARG A 120 -39.48 -31.87 -27.65
N LYS A 121 -39.54 -31.33 -28.87
CA LYS A 121 -40.00 -32.12 -30.03
C LYS A 121 -39.06 -33.32 -30.27
N LEU A 122 -37.75 -33.08 -30.36
CA LEU A 122 -36.77 -34.13 -30.63
C LEU A 122 -36.66 -35.14 -29.49
N GLU A 123 -36.82 -34.76 -28.24
CA GLU A 123 -36.90 -35.65 -27.08
C GLU A 123 -38.11 -36.63 -27.23
N ASN A 124 -39.26 -36.11 -27.66
CA ASN A 124 -40.43 -36.93 -27.92
C ASN A 124 -40.23 -37.85 -29.14
N ASP A 125 -39.58 -37.36 -30.20
CA ASP A 125 -39.27 -38.17 -31.39
C ASP A 125 -38.27 -39.29 -31.04
N PHE A 126 -37.25 -39.00 -30.25
CA PHE A 126 -36.29 -39.99 -29.81
C PHE A 126 -36.92 -41.04 -28.90
N ARG A 127 -37.79 -40.66 -27.96
CA ARG A 127 -38.52 -41.64 -27.13
C ARG A 127 -39.36 -42.61 -27.99
N ARG A 128 -40.08 -42.08 -28.97
CA ARG A 128 -40.83 -42.94 -29.91
C ARG A 128 -39.93 -43.84 -30.76
N SER A 129 -38.81 -43.29 -31.20
CA SER A 129 -37.80 -44.04 -31.94
C SER A 129 -37.24 -45.21 -31.12
N GLN A 130 -36.93 -44.99 -29.84
CA GLN A 130 -36.50 -46.05 -28.94
C GLN A 130 -37.52 -47.17 -28.77
N GLU A 131 -38.82 -46.80 -28.58
CA GLU A 131 -39.91 -47.78 -28.47
C GLU A 131 -40.05 -48.63 -29.75
N MET A 132 -39.88 -48.00 -30.93
CA MET A 132 -39.93 -48.70 -32.22
C MET A 132 -38.69 -49.59 -32.44
N PHE A 133 -37.51 -49.09 -32.02
CA PHE A 133 -36.26 -49.84 -32.12
C PHE A 133 -36.26 -51.09 -31.24
N GLU A 134 -36.78 -51.02 -30.01
CA GLU A 134 -36.95 -52.16 -29.12
C GLU A 134 -37.88 -53.24 -29.71
N ARG A 135 -38.88 -52.79 -30.45
CA ARG A 135 -39.80 -53.67 -31.20
C ARG A 135 -39.27 -54.14 -32.54
N LYS A 136 -37.98 -53.84 -32.88
CA LYS A 136 -37.34 -54.14 -34.16
C LYS A 136 -38.04 -53.56 -35.39
N LEU A 137 -38.72 -52.45 -35.22
CA LEU A 137 -39.44 -51.73 -36.30
C LEU A 137 -38.64 -50.58 -36.90
N LEU A 138 -37.46 -50.32 -36.37
CA LEU A 138 -36.57 -49.26 -36.81
C LEU A 138 -35.15 -49.83 -36.98
N SER A 139 -34.42 -49.31 -37.99
CA SER A 139 -33.00 -49.69 -38.17
C SER A 139 -32.10 -48.95 -37.14
N VAL A 140 -30.91 -49.52 -36.86
CA VAL A 140 -29.90 -48.92 -35.99
C VAL A 140 -29.55 -47.54 -36.52
N GLU A 141 -29.32 -47.41 -37.83
CA GLU A 141 -28.93 -46.15 -38.48
C GLU A 141 -30.01 -45.05 -38.27
N GLN A 142 -31.27 -45.40 -38.41
CA GLN A 142 -32.39 -44.43 -38.21
C GLN A 142 -32.47 -44.01 -36.74
N ASN A 143 -32.31 -44.91 -35.80
CA ASN A 143 -32.33 -44.61 -34.38
C ASN A 143 -31.11 -43.73 -33.98
N ASP A 144 -29.92 -44.03 -34.48
CA ASP A 144 -28.70 -43.25 -34.25
C ASP A 144 -28.82 -41.84 -34.82
N LYS A 145 -29.41 -41.68 -36.01
CA LYS A 145 -29.65 -40.36 -36.58
C LYS A 145 -30.51 -39.50 -35.68
N ILE A 146 -31.64 -40.02 -35.16
CA ILE A 146 -32.51 -39.26 -34.26
C ILE A 146 -31.81 -38.93 -32.96
N ARG A 147 -30.97 -39.81 -32.45
CA ARG A 147 -30.14 -39.55 -31.26
C ARG A 147 -29.17 -38.39 -31.50
N TYR A 148 -28.46 -38.37 -32.62
CA TYR A 148 -27.50 -37.29 -32.94
C TYR A 148 -28.22 -35.96 -33.21
N ASP A 149 -29.41 -36.00 -33.81
CA ASP A 149 -30.24 -34.82 -33.98
C ASP A 149 -30.66 -34.22 -32.63
N LEU A 150 -31.00 -35.07 -31.65
CA LEU A 150 -31.32 -34.65 -30.29
C LEU A 150 -30.09 -34.09 -29.57
N GLU A 151 -28.92 -34.73 -29.66
CA GLU A 151 -27.69 -34.25 -29.06
C GLU A 151 -27.30 -32.87 -29.62
N THR A 152 -27.39 -32.68 -30.93
CA THR A 152 -27.12 -31.40 -31.60
C THR A 152 -28.06 -30.28 -31.11
N GLN A 153 -29.38 -30.61 -31.00
CA GLN A 153 -30.34 -29.64 -30.50
C GLN A 153 -30.19 -29.32 -29.03
N ARG A 154 -29.72 -30.28 -28.22
CA ARG A 154 -29.40 -30.04 -26.81
C ARG A 154 -28.25 -29.05 -26.67
N ALA A 155 -27.21 -29.20 -27.47
CA ALA A 155 -26.12 -28.22 -27.51
C ALA A 155 -26.61 -26.83 -27.93
N THR A 156 -27.52 -26.76 -28.90
CA THR A 156 -28.13 -25.49 -29.34
C THR A 156 -28.97 -24.84 -28.23
N TYR A 157 -29.72 -25.63 -27.48
CA TYR A 157 -30.47 -25.13 -26.31
C TYR A 157 -29.54 -24.62 -25.21
N ASP A 158 -28.47 -25.37 -24.89
CA ASP A 158 -27.51 -25.00 -23.86
C ASP A 158 -26.78 -23.69 -24.23
N LEU A 159 -26.47 -23.50 -25.52
CA LEU A 159 -25.90 -22.26 -26.02
C LEU A 159 -26.85 -21.06 -25.82
N ALA A 160 -28.12 -21.22 -26.24
CA ALA A 160 -29.12 -20.17 -26.07
C ALA A 160 -29.37 -19.83 -24.59
N LYS A 161 -29.32 -20.84 -23.71
CA LYS A 161 -29.41 -20.65 -22.26
C LYS A 161 -28.22 -19.89 -21.70
N LEU A 162 -27.01 -20.18 -22.18
CA LEU A 162 -25.78 -19.48 -21.79
C LEU A 162 -25.83 -18.03 -22.25
N GLU A 163 -26.27 -17.75 -23.49
CA GLU A 163 -26.42 -16.40 -24.03
C GLU A 163 -27.40 -15.58 -23.17
N LEU A 164 -28.54 -16.17 -22.78
CA LEU A 164 -29.47 -15.52 -21.88
C LEU A 164 -28.83 -15.23 -20.51
N SER A 165 -28.06 -16.17 -19.96
CA SER A 165 -27.36 -15.92 -18.68
C SER A 165 -26.37 -14.75 -18.73
N TYR A 166 -25.80 -14.48 -19.88
CA TYR A 166 -24.86 -13.37 -20.07
C TYR A 166 -25.53 -12.00 -20.12
N THR A 167 -26.87 -11.93 -20.22
CA THR A 167 -27.61 -10.66 -20.08
C THR A 167 -27.62 -10.17 -18.64
N GLU A 168 -27.37 -11.03 -17.67
CA GLU A 168 -27.18 -10.66 -16.26
C GLU A 168 -25.67 -10.54 -15.98
N ILE A 169 -25.23 -9.32 -15.71
CA ILE A 169 -23.82 -9.03 -15.39
C ILE A 169 -23.64 -9.22 -13.90
N VAL A 170 -22.79 -10.17 -13.53
CA VAL A 170 -22.54 -10.54 -12.13
C VAL A 170 -21.12 -10.18 -11.67
N ALA A 171 -20.96 -9.99 -10.38
CA ALA A 171 -19.66 -9.73 -9.76
C ALA A 171 -18.77 -10.99 -9.82
N PRO A 172 -17.57 -10.93 -10.39
CA PRO A 172 -16.64 -12.06 -10.44
C PRO A 172 -15.95 -12.33 -9.10
N ILE A 173 -15.82 -11.31 -8.25
CA ILE A 173 -15.23 -11.36 -6.92
C ILE A 173 -16.08 -10.56 -5.94
N SER A 174 -15.93 -10.81 -4.65
CA SER A 174 -16.50 -9.97 -3.59
C SER A 174 -15.61 -8.75 -3.37
N GLY A 175 -16.22 -7.57 -3.14
CA GLY A 175 -15.45 -6.34 -2.97
C GLY A 175 -16.31 -5.09 -2.90
N VAL A 176 -15.72 -3.97 -3.24
CA VAL A 176 -16.37 -2.65 -3.31
C VAL A 176 -16.31 -2.13 -4.74
N ILE A 177 -17.39 -1.57 -5.24
CA ILE A 177 -17.44 -0.93 -6.56
C ILE A 177 -16.59 0.33 -6.52
N SER A 178 -15.46 0.30 -7.21
CA SER A 178 -14.53 1.42 -7.26
C SER A 178 -15.02 2.53 -8.19
N ARG A 179 -15.50 2.15 -9.38
CA ARG A 179 -15.91 3.10 -10.41
C ARG A 179 -16.94 2.50 -11.34
N ARG A 180 -17.85 3.32 -11.84
CA ARG A 180 -18.87 2.98 -12.79
C ARG A 180 -18.64 3.70 -14.11
N LEU A 181 -18.43 2.95 -15.18
CA LEU A 181 -18.14 3.49 -16.52
C LEU A 181 -19.37 3.56 -17.42
N VAL A 182 -20.51 3.01 -16.97
CA VAL A 182 -21.72 2.87 -17.78
C VAL A 182 -22.97 3.42 -17.07
N LYS A 183 -23.96 3.80 -17.84
CA LYS A 183 -25.25 4.31 -17.34
C LYS A 183 -26.39 3.53 -17.99
N VAL A 184 -27.53 3.50 -17.30
CA VAL A 184 -28.78 2.94 -17.86
C VAL A 184 -29.10 3.62 -19.18
N GLY A 185 -29.49 2.83 -20.19
CA GLY A 185 -29.70 3.28 -21.56
C GLY A 185 -28.49 3.21 -22.48
N ASN A 186 -27.28 2.99 -21.95
CA ASN A 186 -26.11 2.82 -22.80
C ASN A 186 -26.17 1.48 -23.53
N TYR A 187 -25.75 1.50 -24.80
CA TYR A 187 -25.51 0.28 -25.55
C TYR A 187 -24.11 -0.25 -25.18
N ILE A 188 -24.05 -1.47 -24.69
CA ILE A 188 -22.81 -2.16 -24.29
C ILE A 188 -22.38 -3.04 -25.45
N GLN A 189 -21.12 -2.92 -25.83
CA GLN A 189 -20.49 -3.79 -26.84
C GLN A 189 -19.51 -4.74 -26.17
N LEU A 190 -19.36 -5.92 -26.75
CA LEU A 190 -18.24 -6.83 -26.45
C LEU A 190 -16.91 -6.12 -26.73
N ASN A 191 -16.02 -6.13 -25.76
CA ASN A 191 -14.67 -5.57 -25.89
C ASN A 191 -13.65 -6.70 -26.01
#